data_76d44beb45729d522a359afaaefdbead
#
_entry.id   76d44beb45729d522a359afaaefdbead
#
_cell.length_a   1.000
_cell.length_b   1.000
_cell.length_c   1.000
_cell.angle_alpha   90.00
_cell.angle_beta   90.00
_cell.angle_gamma   90.00
#
_symmetry.space_group_name_H-M   'P 1'
#
loop_
_entity.id
_entity.type
_entity.pdbx_description
1 polymer ?
#
loop_
_entity_poly.entity_id
_entity_poly.type
_entity_poly.pdbx_seq_one_letter_code
_entity_poly.pdbx_strand_id
1 'polypeptide(L)' 'MERFKVIIVEDVPLELKGTEGILHNEMPEADVIATADSEEEFWKQFRQNKPDLVLLDLGLGGSTTVGVEICRKLKNEH' A
#
# COMPACT_ATOMS: atom_id res chain seq x y z
N MET A 1 -14.14 0.44 18.24
CA MET A 1 -13.89 -0.02 16.86
C MET A 1 -12.40 -0.28 16.70
N GLU A 2 -12.06 -1.46 16.27
CA GLU A 2 -10.65 -1.79 16.05
C GLU A 2 -10.11 -1.09 14.82
N ARG A 3 -8.88 -0.62 14.92
CA ARG A 3 -8.18 -0.04 13.79
C ARG A 3 -7.39 -1.15 13.10
N PHE A 4 -7.22 -1.00 11.79
CA PHE A 4 -6.38 -1.94 11.05
C PHE A 4 -5.26 -1.17 10.31
N LYS A 5 -4.14 -1.85 10.14
CA LYS A 5 -2.93 -1.24 9.60
C LYS A 5 -2.90 -1.35 8.08
N VAL A 6 -2.66 -0.23 7.42
CA VAL A 6 -2.66 -0.16 5.95
C VAL A 6 -1.32 0.36 5.46
N ILE A 7 -0.79 -0.28 4.43
CA ILE A 7 0.31 0.29 3.63
C ILE A 7 -0.26 0.65 2.27
N ILE A 8 0.02 1.88 1.82
CA ILE A 8 -0.37 2.33 0.49
C ILE A 8 0.87 2.34 -0.40
N VAL A 9 0.77 1.70 -1.55
CA VAL A 9 1.86 1.66 -2.54
C VAL A 9 1.41 2.45 -3.76
N GLU A 10 2.00 3.63 -3.94
CA GLU A 10 1.61 4.57 -4.98
C GLU A 10 2.79 5.49 -5.30
N ASP A 11 3.16 5.61 -6.58
CA ASP A 11 4.31 6.42 -6.97
C ASP A 11 3.95 7.84 -7.43
N VAL A 12 2.67 8.18 -7.53
CA VAL A 12 2.22 9.52 -7.89
C VAL A 12 1.79 10.25 -6.62
N PRO A 13 2.54 11.29 -6.17
CA PRO A 13 2.24 11.95 -4.90
C PRO A 13 0.82 12.49 -4.76
N LEU A 14 0.25 13.03 -5.84
CA LEU A 14 -1.10 13.56 -5.80
C LEU A 14 -2.13 12.45 -5.60
N GLU A 15 -1.94 11.31 -6.27
CA GLU A 15 -2.83 10.16 -6.11
C GLU A 15 -2.69 9.56 -4.71
N LEU A 16 -1.49 9.53 -4.17
CA LEU A 16 -1.25 9.08 -2.81
C LEU A 16 -2.03 9.93 -1.81
N LYS A 17 -1.94 11.24 -1.93
CA LYS A 17 -2.67 12.15 -1.05
C LYS A 17 -4.18 11.96 -1.18
N GLY A 18 -4.66 11.75 -2.41
CA GLY A 18 -6.06 11.50 -2.66
C GLY A 18 -6.54 10.23 -1.95
N THR A 19 -5.79 9.16 -2.07
CA THR A 19 -6.10 7.89 -1.41
C THR A 19 -6.09 8.03 0.11
N GLU A 20 -5.08 8.69 0.65
CA GLU A 20 -5.00 8.93 2.09
C GLU A 20 -6.19 9.74 2.58
N GLY A 21 -6.59 10.76 1.83
CA GLY A 21 -7.74 11.60 2.19
C GLY A 21 -9.05 10.81 2.18
N ILE A 22 -9.25 9.98 1.18
CA ILE A 22 -10.45 9.14 1.08
C ILE A 22 -10.51 8.18 2.27
N LEU A 23 -9.41 7.52 2.58
CA LEU A 23 -9.36 6.61 3.72
C LEU A 23 -9.66 7.35 5.02
N HIS A 24 -9.06 8.50 5.21
CA HIS A 24 -9.27 9.29 6.42
C HIS A 24 -10.75 9.66 6.61
N ASN A 25 -11.41 10.07 5.53
CA ASN A 25 -12.80 10.54 5.59
C ASN A 25 -13.82 9.39 5.60
N GLU A 26 -13.58 8.36 4.80
CA GLU A 26 -14.58 7.30 4.58
C GLU A 26 -14.33 6.06 5.42
N MET A 27 -13.12 5.89 5.91
CA MET A 27 -12.75 4.68 6.65
C MET A 27 -11.80 5.05 7.79
N PRO A 28 -12.32 5.74 8.82
CA PRO A 28 -11.47 6.23 9.92
C PRO A 28 -10.77 5.12 10.72
N GLU A 29 -11.25 3.89 10.65
CA GLU A 29 -10.60 2.75 11.29
C GLU A 29 -9.33 2.29 10.57
N ALA A 30 -9.12 2.76 9.33
CA ALA A 30 -7.89 2.45 8.60
C ALA A 30 -6.75 3.34 9.09
N ASP A 31 -5.70 2.72 9.59
CA ASP A 31 -4.52 3.41 10.08
C ASP A 31 -3.40 3.26 9.05
N VAL A 32 -3.12 4.32 8.30
CA VAL A 32 -2.06 4.28 7.28
C VAL A 32 -0.71 4.37 8.00
N ILE A 33 -0.08 3.23 8.18
CA ILE A 33 1.16 3.14 8.95
C ILE A 33 2.41 3.39 8.11
N ALA A 34 2.29 3.27 6.79
CA ALA A 34 3.42 3.51 5.90
C ALA A 34 2.92 3.70 4.48
N THR A 35 3.74 4.38 3.68
CA THR A 35 3.52 4.50 2.24
C THR A 35 4.79 4.09 1.53
N ALA A 36 4.67 3.64 0.29
CA ALA A 36 5.81 3.24 -0.52
C ALA A 36 5.60 3.69 -1.95
N ASP A 37 6.67 4.11 -2.61
CA ASP A 37 6.61 4.57 -4.00
C ASP A 37 7.28 3.61 -4.97
N SER A 38 7.73 2.48 -4.48
CA SER A 38 8.40 1.46 -5.29
C SER A 38 8.24 0.10 -4.63
N GLU A 39 8.55 -0.95 -5.39
CA GLU A 39 8.53 -2.30 -4.84
C GLU A 39 9.55 -2.46 -3.72
N GLU A 40 10.75 -1.93 -3.90
CA GLU A 40 11.81 -2.01 -2.91
C GLU A 40 11.38 -1.39 -1.58
N GLU A 41 10.82 -0.17 -1.64
CA GLU A 41 10.36 0.51 -0.44
C GLU A 41 9.19 -0.22 0.20
N PHE A 42 8.28 -0.78 -0.62
CA PHE A 42 7.17 -1.56 -0.12
C PHE A 42 7.64 -2.73 0.74
N TRP A 43 8.57 -3.54 0.23
CA TRP A 43 9.03 -4.72 0.99
C TRP A 43 9.73 -4.33 2.28
N LYS A 44 10.47 -3.22 2.25
CA LYS A 44 11.11 -2.69 3.45
C LYS A 44 10.06 -2.36 4.52
N GLN A 45 9.01 -1.64 4.13
CA GLN A 45 7.94 -1.26 5.05
C GLN A 45 7.11 -2.46 5.50
N PHE A 46 6.86 -3.39 4.60
CA PHE A 46 6.10 -4.59 4.90
C PHE A 46 6.78 -5.42 5.98
N ARG A 47 8.09 -5.61 5.86
CA ARG A 47 8.84 -6.39 6.85
C ARG A 47 8.85 -5.74 8.23
N GLN A 48 8.87 -4.41 8.27
CA GLN A 48 8.92 -3.67 9.53
C GLN A 48 7.57 -3.55 10.21
N ASN A 49 6.50 -3.45 9.45
CA ASN A 49 5.21 -3.02 9.98
C ASN A 49 4.10 -4.08 9.99
N LYS A 50 4.21 -5.13 9.21
CA LYS A 50 3.23 -6.21 9.14
C LYS A 50 1.78 -5.70 9.02
N PRO A 51 1.42 -5.13 7.87
CA PRO A 51 0.09 -4.53 7.71
C PRO A 51 -1.00 -5.57 7.63
N ASP A 52 -2.24 -5.13 7.89
CA ASP A 52 -3.44 -5.94 7.69
C ASP A 52 -3.95 -5.84 6.26
N LEU A 53 -3.69 -4.70 5.60
CA LEU A 53 -4.16 -4.42 4.25
C LEU A 53 -3.10 -3.66 3.46
N VAL A 54 -2.96 -4.01 2.20
CA VAL A 54 -2.09 -3.30 1.26
C VAL A 54 -2.95 -2.77 0.13
N LEU A 55 -2.93 -1.45 -0.06
CA LEU A 55 -3.56 -0.80 -1.21
C LEU A 55 -2.47 -0.57 -2.25
N LEU A 56 -2.57 -1.28 -3.34
CA LEU A 56 -1.50 -1.36 -4.33
C LEU A 56 -1.95 -0.79 -5.68
N ASP A 57 -1.19 0.21 -6.16
CA ASP A 57 -1.37 0.72 -7.51
C ASP A 57 -0.76 -0.26 -8.50
N LEU A 58 -1.58 -0.88 -9.33
CA LEU A 58 -1.10 -1.83 -10.33
C LEU A 58 -0.26 -1.18 -11.42
N GLY A 59 -0.36 0.15 -11.58
CA GLY A 59 0.46 0.91 -12.52
C GLY A 59 1.77 1.42 -11.93
N LEU A 60 2.18 0.91 -10.78
CA LEU A 60 3.38 1.36 -10.08
C LEU A 60 4.60 1.32 -10.99
N GLY A 61 5.36 2.41 -10.99
CA GLY A 61 6.56 2.52 -11.81
C GLY A 61 6.28 2.66 -13.30
N GLY A 62 5.03 2.98 -13.68
CA GLY A 62 4.64 3.09 -15.09
C GLY A 62 4.46 1.75 -15.78
N SER A 63 4.44 0.66 -15.03
CA SER A 63 4.30 -0.70 -15.56
C SER A 63 3.33 -1.51 -14.70
N THR A 64 2.43 -2.24 -15.33
CA THR A 64 1.52 -3.12 -14.60
C THR A 64 2.24 -4.35 -14.02
N THR A 65 3.44 -4.63 -14.52
CA THR A 65 4.21 -5.81 -14.11
C THR A 65 4.64 -5.76 -12.63
N VAL A 66 5.08 -4.59 -12.16
CA VAL A 66 5.56 -4.45 -10.78
C VAL A 66 4.45 -4.75 -9.79
N GLY A 67 3.28 -4.15 -9.96
CA GLY A 67 2.15 -4.39 -9.07
C GLY A 67 1.71 -5.85 -9.06
N VAL A 68 1.68 -6.48 -10.23
CA VAL A 68 1.30 -7.89 -10.34
C VAL A 68 2.33 -8.78 -9.62
N GLU A 69 3.62 -8.48 -9.74
CA GLU A 69 4.64 -9.25 -9.05
C GLU A 69 4.53 -9.13 -7.53
N ILE A 70 4.23 -7.93 -7.02
CA ILE A 70 4.01 -7.75 -5.58
C ILE A 70 2.84 -8.60 -5.13
N CYS A 71 1.72 -8.57 -5.85
CA CYS A 71 0.54 -9.37 -5.52
C CYS A 71 0.86 -10.85 -5.50
N ARG A 72 1.63 -11.31 -6.49
CA ARG A 72 2.00 -12.72 -6.58
C ARG A 72 2.86 -13.15 -5.38
N LYS A 73 3.84 -12.33 -5.02
CA LYS A 73 4.71 -12.61 -3.88
C LYS A 73 3.93 -12.62 -2.57
N LEU A 74 3.01 -11.68 -2.39
CA LEU A 74 2.17 -11.65 -1.20
C LEU A 74 1.32 -12.92 -1.10
N LYS A 75 0.72 -13.34 -2.20
CA LYS A 75 -0.12 -14.52 -2.22
C LYS A 75 0.66 -15.79 -1.89
N ASN A 76 1.88 -15.88 -2.40
CA ASN A 76 2.68 -17.10 -2.25
C ASN A 76 3.39 -17.19 -0.91
N GLU A 77 3.71 -16.06 -0.29
CA GLU A 77 4.52 -16.03 0.92
C GLU A 77 3.72 -15.70 2.19
N HIS A 78 2.54 -15.16 2.02
CA HIS A 78 1.72 -14.68 3.13
C HIS A 78 0.25 -14.95 2.90
#